data_686cc36f800df0b152a1fca6a0973f8c
#
_entry.id   686cc36f800df0b152a1fca6a0973f8c
#
_cell.length_a   1.000
_cell.length_b   1.000
_cell.length_c   1.000
_cell.angle_alpha   90.00
_cell.angle_beta   90.00
_cell.angle_gamma   90.00
#
_symmetry.space_group_name_H-M   'P 1'
#
loop_
_entity.id
_entity.type
_entity.pdbx_description
1 polymer ?
#
loop_
_entity_poly.entity_id
_entity_poly.type
_entity_poly.pdbx_seq_one_letter_code
_entity_poly.pdbx_strand_id
1 'polypeptide(L)'
;GVRLVGSEMCIRDSISTSKLENVIKTLNKELKQKWKIKTPKICVLGLNPHAGENGFLGSEEIEIIKPAIKRLRNSKIMVEGPESADTAFVPEKITKYDAYIAMFHDQGLPVLKALGFGNSINITLGLPFARISVDHGTAYEIAGKFEANEASAIEAIKTSLEMTR
;
A
#
# COMPACT_ATOMS: atom_id res chain seq x y z
N GLY A 1 6.24 7.76 8.71
CA GLY A 1 4.81 7.53 8.72
C GLY A 1 4.13 8.31 7.61
N VAL A 2 3.47 7.63 6.68
CA VAL A 2 2.54 8.32 5.78
C VAL A 2 1.35 8.74 6.63
N ARG A 3 1.38 9.97 7.10
CA ARG A 3 0.26 10.59 7.78
C ARG A 3 -0.66 11.13 6.69
N LEU A 4 -1.77 10.49 6.45
CA LEU A 4 -2.85 11.06 5.65
C LEU A 4 -3.46 12.22 6.44
N VAL A 5 -3.00 13.41 6.14
CA VAL A 5 -3.59 14.66 6.64
C VAL A 5 -3.79 15.55 5.43
N GLY A 6 -5.02 15.79 5.09
CA GLY A 6 -5.33 16.82 4.13
C GLY A 6 -6.43 16.44 3.15
N SER A 7 -7.01 17.47 2.57
CA SER A 7 -7.92 17.36 1.44
C SER A 7 -7.23 16.69 0.23
N GLU A 8 -7.99 16.23 -0.75
CA GLU A 8 -7.46 15.64 -1.99
C GLU A 8 -6.41 16.52 -2.69
N MET A 9 -6.51 17.84 -2.57
CA MET A 9 -5.51 18.78 -3.08
C MET A 9 -4.14 18.58 -2.45
N CYS A 10 -4.06 18.36 -1.13
CA CYS A 10 -2.78 18.11 -0.45
C CYS A 10 -2.16 16.77 -0.84
N ILE A 11 -2.97 15.78 -1.23
CA ILE A 11 -2.48 14.48 -1.73
C ILE A 11 -1.77 14.69 -3.07
N ARG A 12 -2.42 15.36 -4.02
CA ARG A 12 -1.86 15.66 -5.34
C ARG A 12 -0.51 16.40 -5.24
N ASP A 13 -0.46 17.47 -4.46
CA ASP A 13 0.76 18.27 -4.27
C ASP A 13 1.87 17.53 -3.54
N SER A 14 1.53 16.48 -2.79
CA SER A 14 2.51 15.69 -2.03
C SER A 14 3.19 14.59 -2.85
N ILE A 15 2.67 14.26 -4.04
CA ILE A 15 3.23 13.20 -4.90
C ILE A 15 4.39 13.77 -5.71
N SER A 16 5.52 13.10 -5.65
CA SER A 16 6.68 13.40 -6.48
C SER A 16 7.35 12.11 -6.93
N THR A 17 8.06 12.17 -8.06
CA THR A 17 8.78 11.02 -8.60
C THR A 17 9.76 10.43 -7.59
N SER A 18 10.53 11.28 -6.89
CA SER A 18 11.53 10.85 -5.90
C SER A 18 10.88 10.17 -4.69
N LYS A 19 9.76 10.73 -4.19
CA LYS A 19 9.02 10.16 -3.07
C LYS A 19 8.44 8.79 -3.44
N LEU A 20 7.83 8.67 -4.62
CA LEU A 20 7.29 7.40 -5.11
C LEU A 20 8.39 6.35 -5.29
N GLU A 21 9.53 6.73 -5.86
CA GLU A 21 10.68 5.85 -5.99
C GLU A 21 11.18 5.34 -4.63
N ASN A 22 11.28 6.22 -3.63
CA ASN A 22 11.73 5.85 -2.29
C ASN A 22 10.76 4.86 -1.61
N VAL A 23 9.45 5.09 -1.74
CA VAL A 23 8.42 4.17 -1.22
C VAL A 23 8.56 2.80 -1.88
N ILE A 24 8.66 2.74 -3.21
CA ILE A 24 8.78 1.47 -3.95
C ILE A 24 10.08 0.74 -3.60
N LYS A 25 11.22 1.45 -3.50
CA LYS A 25 12.50 0.86 -3.09
C LYS A 25 12.44 0.29 -1.68
N THR A 26 11.85 1.02 -0.74
CA THR A 26 11.65 0.55 0.63
C THR A 26 10.78 -0.70 0.66
N LEU A 27 9.62 -0.67 0.00
CA LEU A 27 8.71 -1.81 -0.09
C LEU A 27 9.40 -3.04 -0.70
N ASN A 28 10.09 -2.88 -1.83
CA ASN A 28 10.82 -3.98 -2.49
C ASN A 28 11.90 -4.58 -1.58
N LYS A 29 12.63 -3.74 -0.84
CA LYS A 29 13.64 -4.18 0.13
C LYS A 29 13.01 -4.99 1.26
N GLU A 30 11.95 -4.47 1.86
CA GLU A 30 11.26 -5.09 2.98
C GLU A 30 10.60 -6.43 2.58
N LEU A 31 9.94 -6.50 1.41
CA LEU A 31 9.38 -7.75 0.88
C LEU A 31 10.45 -8.82 0.69
N LYS A 32 11.64 -8.46 0.21
CA LYS A 32 12.77 -9.39 0.09
C LYS A 32 13.30 -9.84 1.44
N GLN A 33 13.45 -8.92 2.38
CA GLN A 33 14.11 -9.20 3.65
C GLN A 33 13.18 -9.89 4.65
N LYS A 34 11.96 -9.40 4.80
CA LYS A 34 11.02 -9.86 5.82
C LYS A 34 10.10 -10.97 5.34
N TRP A 35 9.58 -10.88 4.11
CA TRP A 35 8.72 -11.91 3.53
C TRP A 35 9.45 -12.94 2.66
N LYS A 36 10.80 -12.79 2.51
CA LYS A 36 11.65 -13.72 1.72
C LYS A 36 11.23 -13.87 0.26
N ILE A 37 10.51 -12.90 -0.29
CA ILE A 37 10.10 -12.90 -1.70
C ILE A 37 11.31 -12.51 -2.56
N LYS A 38 11.84 -13.45 -3.34
CA LYS A 38 13.08 -13.22 -4.13
C LYS A 38 12.93 -12.09 -5.15
N THR A 39 11.79 -12.03 -5.82
CA THR A 39 11.52 -11.06 -6.88
C THR A 39 10.11 -10.48 -6.71
N PRO A 40 9.93 -9.53 -5.78
CA PRO A 40 8.62 -8.94 -5.52
C PRO A 40 8.03 -8.26 -6.76
N LYS A 41 6.79 -8.56 -7.09
CA LYS A 41 6.01 -7.91 -8.14
C LYS A 41 5.12 -6.84 -7.50
N ILE A 42 5.37 -5.59 -7.84
CA ILE A 42 4.70 -4.44 -7.23
C ILE A 42 3.82 -3.76 -8.28
N CYS A 43 2.55 -3.56 -7.96
CA CYS A 43 1.62 -2.78 -8.76
C CYS A 43 1.51 -1.36 -8.19
N VAL A 44 1.62 -0.35 -9.05
CA VAL A 44 1.39 1.06 -8.69
C VAL A 44 0.07 1.49 -9.30
N LEU A 45 -0.83 1.99 -8.48
CA LEU A 45 -2.11 2.53 -8.95
C LEU A 45 -1.93 3.94 -9.51
N GLY A 46 -2.82 4.34 -10.41
CA GLY A 46 -2.91 5.73 -10.84
C GLY A 46 -3.43 6.63 -9.71
N LEU A 47 -3.13 7.91 -9.79
CA LEU A 47 -3.72 8.93 -8.90
C LEU A 47 -5.13 9.28 -9.37
N ASN A 48 -5.27 9.48 -10.68
CA ASN A 48 -6.51 9.93 -11.30
C ASN A 48 -7.39 8.75 -11.72
N PRO A 49 -8.71 8.96 -11.86
CA PRO A 49 -9.59 7.94 -12.42
C PRO A 49 -9.07 7.39 -13.74
N HIS A 50 -9.27 6.08 -13.96
CA HIS A 50 -8.81 5.37 -15.17
C HIS A 50 -7.31 5.58 -15.48
N ALA A 51 -6.49 5.77 -14.42
CA ALA A 51 -5.06 6.08 -14.55
C ALA A 51 -4.78 7.28 -15.48
N GLY A 52 -5.65 8.31 -15.39
CA GLY A 52 -5.49 9.58 -16.09
C GLY A 52 -5.93 9.61 -17.55
N GLU A 53 -6.40 8.50 -18.14
CA GLU A 53 -6.85 8.42 -19.55
C GLU A 53 -5.89 9.15 -20.53
N ASN A 54 -4.61 8.79 -20.49
CA ASN A 54 -3.57 9.44 -21.31
C ASN A 54 -3.43 10.97 -21.11
N GLY A 55 -3.77 11.46 -19.90
CA GLY A 55 -3.66 12.87 -19.53
C GLY A 55 -4.96 13.66 -19.64
N PHE A 56 -6.06 13.01 -20.07
CA PHE A 56 -7.36 13.69 -20.15
C PHE A 56 -7.95 13.99 -18.77
N LEU A 57 -7.73 13.11 -17.80
CA LEU A 57 -8.22 13.25 -16.42
C LEU A 57 -7.16 13.73 -15.41
N GLY A 58 -5.98 14.07 -15.90
CA GLY A 58 -4.86 14.54 -15.10
C GLY A 58 -3.52 14.11 -15.70
N SER A 59 -2.45 14.84 -15.42
CA SER A 59 -1.11 14.60 -16.00
C SER A 59 -0.14 13.83 -15.11
N GLU A 60 -0.50 13.58 -13.83
CA GLU A 60 0.39 13.03 -12.81
C GLU A 60 0.91 11.64 -13.17
N GLU A 61 0.10 10.83 -13.86
CA GLU A 61 0.53 9.54 -14.38
C GLU A 61 1.64 9.69 -15.41
N ILE A 62 1.57 10.70 -16.27
CA ILE A 62 2.55 10.95 -17.33
C ILE A 62 3.81 11.60 -16.77
N GLU A 63 3.64 12.60 -15.92
CA GLU A 63 4.73 13.45 -15.45
C GLU A 63 5.48 12.88 -14.25
N ILE A 64 4.81 12.09 -13.41
CA ILE A 64 5.36 11.62 -12.13
C ILE A 64 5.45 10.10 -12.09
N ILE A 65 4.31 9.37 -12.28
CA ILE A 65 4.23 7.94 -11.97
C ILE A 65 4.97 7.10 -13.02
N LYS A 66 4.67 7.28 -14.31
CA LYS A 66 5.35 6.55 -15.40
C LYS A 66 6.87 6.76 -15.42
N PRO A 67 7.41 7.98 -15.23
CA PRO A 67 8.85 8.19 -15.11
C PRO A 67 9.48 7.48 -13.92
N ALA A 68 8.83 7.45 -12.74
CA ALA A 68 9.30 6.71 -11.58
C ALA A 68 9.39 5.21 -11.86
N ILE A 69 8.31 4.63 -12.39
CA ILE A 69 8.25 3.22 -12.75
C ILE A 69 9.34 2.86 -13.76
N LYS A 70 9.52 3.68 -14.81
CA LYS A 70 10.57 3.45 -15.83
C LYS A 70 11.97 3.40 -15.23
N ARG A 71 12.30 4.33 -14.33
CA ARG A 71 13.61 4.36 -13.65
C ARG A 71 13.81 3.14 -12.75
N LEU A 72 12.78 2.72 -12.04
CA LEU A 72 12.85 1.56 -11.14
C LEU A 72 13.00 0.25 -11.90
N ARG A 73 12.33 0.10 -13.05
CA ARG A 73 12.53 -1.06 -13.95
C ARG A 73 13.96 -1.14 -14.47
N ASN A 74 14.58 -0.02 -14.83
CA ASN A 74 15.99 0.04 -15.21
C ASN A 74 16.91 -0.39 -14.06
N SER A 75 16.48 -0.22 -12.81
CA SER A 75 17.17 -0.71 -11.60
C SER A 75 16.78 -2.14 -11.22
N LYS A 76 16.16 -2.90 -12.13
CA LYS A 76 15.75 -4.31 -11.94
C LYS A 76 14.72 -4.53 -10.82
N ILE A 77 13.90 -3.55 -10.51
CA ILE A 77 12.73 -3.72 -9.63
C ILE A 77 11.53 -4.09 -10.51
N MET A 78 10.85 -5.19 -10.15
CA MET A 78 9.64 -5.63 -10.84
C MET A 78 8.45 -4.79 -10.39
N VAL A 79 8.21 -3.71 -11.11
CA VAL A 79 7.12 -2.77 -10.82
C VAL A 79 6.31 -2.50 -12.08
N GLU A 80 4.99 -2.55 -11.97
CA GLU A 80 4.04 -2.32 -13.06
C GLU A 80 3.06 -1.19 -12.70
N GLY A 81 2.41 -0.64 -13.70
CA GLY A 81 1.44 0.46 -13.58
C GLY A 81 1.83 1.67 -14.45
N PRO A 82 1.16 2.84 -14.27
CA PRO A 82 0.00 2.99 -13.38
C PRO A 82 -1.21 2.16 -13.82
N GLU A 83 -1.77 1.37 -12.91
CA GLU A 83 -3.02 0.62 -13.14
C GLU A 83 -4.21 1.45 -12.67
N SER A 84 -5.36 1.28 -13.33
CA SER A 84 -6.60 1.91 -12.90
C SER A 84 -7.10 1.24 -11.62
N ALA A 85 -7.37 2.04 -10.57
CA ALA A 85 -7.68 1.52 -9.23
C ALA A 85 -9.00 0.73 -9.19
N ASP A 86 -9.98 1.10 -10.01
CA ASP A 86 -11.28 0.44 -10.11
C ASP A 86 -11.21 -0.99 -10.65
N THR A 87 -10.18 -1.30 -11.43
CA THR A 87 -9.97 -2.63 -12.03
C THR A 87 -8.73 -3.36 -11.53
N ALA A 88 -7.93 -2.74 -10.66
CA ALA A 88 -6.69 -3.34 -10.18
C ALA A 88 -6.91 -4.53 -9.24
N PHE A 89 -8.03 -4.55 -8.53
CA PHE A 89 -8.33 -5.53 -7.47
C PHE A 89 -9.32 -6.61 -7.88
N VAL A 90 -9.60 -6.76 -9.18
CA VAL A 90 -10.41 -7.89 -9.64
C VAL A 90 -9.68 -9.22 -9.39
N PRO A 91 -10.41 -10.34 -9.20
CA PRO A 91 -9.82 -11.63 -8.80
C PRO A 91 -8.64 -12.07 -9.67
N GLU A 92 -8.71 -11.84 -10.98
CA GLU A 92 -7.69 -12.23 -11.95
C GLU A 92 -6.40 -11.40 -11.82
N LYS A 93 -6.48 -10.19 -11.27
CA LYS A 93 -5.33 -9.29 -11.11
C LYS A 93 -4.76 -9.33 -9.69
N ILE A 94 -5.61 -9.49 -8.67
CA ILE A 94 -5.18 -9.36 -7.27
C ILE A 94 -4.09 -10.36 -6.90
N THR A 95 -4.10 -11.54 -7.51
CA THR A 95 -3.12 -12.60 -7.29
C THR A 95 -1.85 -12.46 -8.13
N LYS A 96 -1.82 -11.50 -9.07
CA LYS A 96 -0.69 -11.28 -9.98
C LYS A 96 0.48 -10.59 -9.28
N TYR A 97 0.21 -9.79 -8.24
CA TYR A 97 1.17 -8.94 -7.56
C TYR A 97 1.32 -9.31 -6.09
N ASP A 98 2.53 -9.14 -5.56
CA ASP A 98 2.83 -9.33 -4.14
C ASP A 98 2.46 -8.10 -3.30
N ALA A 99 2.36 -6.92 -3.93
CA ALA A 99 1.97 -5.68 -3.26
C ALA A 99 1.39 -4.66 -4.23
N TYR A 100 0.51 -3.81 -3.69
CA TYR A 100 -0.10 -2.68 -4.37
C TYR A 100 0.30 -1.36 -3.70
N ILE A 101 0.62 -0.34 -4.48
CA ILE A 101 0.85 1.02 -3.99
C ILE A 101 -0.36 1.87 -4.36
N ALA A 102 -1.13 2.24 -3.35
CA ALA A 102 -2.21 3.20 -3.46
C ALA A 102 -1.69 4.63 -3.27
N MET A 103 -2.25 5.57 -4.00
CA MET A 103 -1.83 6.98 -3.93
C MET A 103 -2.46 7.71 -2.74
N PHE A 104 -3.59 7.24 -2.25
CA PHE A 104 -4.31 7.80 -1.11
C PHE A 104 -5.10 6.72 -0.35
N HIS A 105 -5.53 7.07 0.85
CA HIS A 105 -6.16 6.14 1.80
C HIS A 105 -7.35 5.38 1.19
N ASP A 106 -8.33 6.10 0.65
CA ASP A 106 -9.58 5.50 0.20
C ASP A 106 -9.44 4.71 -1.12
N GLN A 107 -8.28 4.77 -1.77
CA GLN A 107 -7.99 3.96 -2.94
C GLN A 107 -7.68 2.50 -2.57
N GLY A 108 -7.11 2.24 -1.40
CA GLY A 108 -6.67 0.91 -0.99
C GLY A 108 -7.43 0.35 0.22
N LEU A 109 -7.74 1.17 1.22
CA LEU A 109 -8.30 0.70 2.48
C LEU A 109 -9.69 0.08 2.37
N PRO A 110 -10.64 0.60 1.58
CA PRO A 110 -11.94 -0.04 1.40
C PRO A 110 -11.82 -1.46 0.85
N VAL A 111 -10.93 -1.66 -0.13
CA VAL A 111 -10.66 -2.99 -0.70
C VAL A 111 -10.04 -3.92 0.34
N LEU A 112 -9.02 -3.45 1.08
CA LEU A 112 -8.41 -4.22 2.15
C LEU A 112 -9.44 -4.65 3.21
N LYS A 113 -10.31 -3.74 3.62
CA LYS A 113 -11.38 -4.02 4.59
C LYS A 113 -12.41 -5.02 4.05
N ALA A 114 -12.77 -4.91 2.77
CA ALA A 114 -13.71 -5.83 2.13
C ALA A 114 -13.15 -7.26 2.03
N LEU A 115 -11.86 -7.41 1.74
CA LEU A 115 -11.22 -8.71 1.53
C LEU A 115 -10.68 -9.34 2.82
N GLY A 116 -10.20 -8.51 3.76
CA GLY A 116 -9.46 -8.95 4.94
C GLY A 116 -10.08 -8.57 6.28
N PHE A 117 -11.41 -8.34 6.33
CA PHE A 117 -12.05 -7.88 7.56
C PHE A 117 -11.75 -8.78 8.76
N GLY A 118 -11.24 -8.18 9.84
CA GLY A 118 -10.87 -8.88 11.07
C GLY A 118 -9.46 -9.50 11.09
N ASN A 119 -8.80 -9.67 9.93
CA ASN A 119 -7.45 -10.26 9.83
C ASN A 119 -6.39 -9.28 9.31
N SER A 120 -6.77 -8.03 9.05
CA SER A 120 -5.83 -7.01 8.57
C SER A 120 -5.02 -6.42 9.71
N ILE A 121 -3.77 -6.09 9.41
CA ILE A 121 -2.82 -5.44 10.33
C ILE A 121 -2.16 -4.26 9.64
N ASN A 122 -1.61 -3.35 10.44
CA ASN A 122 -0.85 -2.20 9.96
C ASN A 122 0.63 -2.38 10.29
N ILE A 123 1.49 -2.34 9.27
CA ILE A 123 2.94 -2.48 9.41
C ILE A 123 3.63 -1.23 8.88
N THR A 124 4.47 -0.61 9.69
CA THR A 124 5.33 0.50 9.23
C THR A 124 6.65 -0.06 8.70
N LEU A 125 6.90 0.14 7.42
CA LEU A 125 8.13 -0.30 6.76
C LEU A 125 9.22 0.76 6.79
N GLY A 126 10.49 0.33 6.62
CA GLY A 126 11.65 1.23 6.56
C GLY A 126 12.18 1.68 7.92
N LEU A 127 11.68 1.13 9.02
CA LEU A 127 12.22 1.32 10.37
C LEU A 127 13.26 0.25 10.70
N PRO A 128 14.25 0.55 11.58
CA PRO A 128 15.23 -0.43 12.03
C PRO A 128 14.65 -1.50 12.96
N PHE A 129 13.39 -1.41 13.33
CA PHE A 129 12.64 -2.35 14.15
C PHE A 129 11.26 -2.61 13.53
N ALA A 130 10.61 -3.73 13.88
CA ALA A 130 9.25 -4.03 13.46
C ALA A 130 8.26 -3.15 14.25
N ARG A 131 7.42 -2.38 13.54
CA ARG A 131 6.30 -1.63 14.11
C ARG A 131 5.02 -2.13 13.48
N ILE A 132 4.27 -2.89 14.25
CA ILE A 132 3.04 -3.55 13.82
C ILE A 132 1.92 -3.12 14.77
N SER A 133 0.73 -2.89 14.24
CA SER A 133 -0.45 -2.56 15.01
C SER A 133 -1.70 -3.20 14.40
N VAL A 134 -2.75 -3.28 15.21
CA VAL A 134 -4.07 -3.66 14.73
C VAL A 134 -4.61 -2.65 13.71
N ASP A 135 -5.54 -3.10 12.88
CA ASP A 135 -6.14 -2.31 11.79
C ASP A 135 -7.51 -1.71 12.18
N HIS A 136 -7.82 -1.62 13.46
CA HIS A 136 -9.06 -1.01 13.95
C HIS A 136 -8.78 0.22 14.81
N GLY A 137 -9.78 1.10 14.92
CA GLY A 137 -9.75 2.29 15.77
C GLY A 137 -10.02 1.97 17.25
N THR A 138 -10.24 3.00 18.03
CA THR A 138 -10.44 2.91 19.48
C THR A 138 -11.74 2.25 19.90
N ALA A 139 -12.75 2.19 19.00
CA ALA A 139 -14.04 1.49 19.21
C ALA A 139 -14.68 1.79 20.58
N TYR A 140 -14.79 3.06 20.95
CA TYR A 140 -15.33 3.50 22.23
C TYR A 140 -16.72 2.94 22.55
N GLU A 141 -17.51 2.66 21.52
CA GLU A 141 -18.88 2.13 21.64
C GLU A 141 -18.95 0.71 22.25
N ILE A 142 -17.86 -0.05 22.18
CA ILE A 142 -17.78 -1.40 22.79
C ILE A 142 -16.88 -1.43 24.03
N ALA A 143 -16.38 -0.27 24.48
CA ALA A 143 -15.53 -0.20 25.68
C ALA A 143 -16.26 -0.74 26.91
N GLY A 144 -15.64 -1.67 27.63
CA GLY A 144 -16.21 -2.30 28.81
C GLY A 144 -17.27 -3.37 28.55
N LYS A 145 -17.65 -3.66 27.28
CA LYS A 145 -18.66 -4.66 26.94
C LYS A 145 -18.09 -6.08 26.73
N PHE A 146 -16.77 -6.22 26.66
CA PHE A 146 -16.09 -7.51 26.37
C PHE A 146 -16.50 -8.16 25.04
N GLU A 147 -16.84 -7.34 24.02
CA GLU A 147 -17.29 -7.78 22.70
C GLU A 147 -16.22 -7.56 21.61
N ALA A 148 -14.99 -7.19 21.99
CA ALA A 148 -13.92 -6.92 21.03
C ALA A 148 -13.51 -8.20 20.30
N ASN A 149 -13.30 -8.07 18.97
CA ASN A 149 -12.72 -9.15 18.16
C ASN A 149 -11.20 -9.04 18.21
N GLU A 150 -10.52 -10.06 18.76
CA GLU A 150 -9.08 -10.11 18.95
C GLU A 150 -8.29 -10.60 17.73
N ALA A 151 -8.93 -10.99 16.63
CA ALA A 151 -8.27 -11.63 15.48
C ALA A 151 -7.13 -10.79 14.91
N SER A 152 -7.34 -9.49 14.72
CA SER A 152 -6.30 -8.57 14.24
C SER A 152 -5.11 -8.45 15.22
N ALA A 153 -5.35 -8.50 16.53
CA ALA A 153 -4.28 -8.47 17.54
C ALA A 153 -3.46 -9.76 17.52
N ILE A 154 -4.12 -10.91 17.40
CA ILE A 154 -3.45 -12.22 17.27
C ILE A 154 -2.59 -12.24 16.02
N GLU A 155 -3.11 -11.75 14.88
CA GLU A 155 -2.37 -11.69 13.62
C GLU A 155 -1.17 -10.74 13.70
N ALA A 156 -1.32 -9.59 14.37
CA ALA A 156 -0.22 -8.66 14.60
C ALA A 156 0.92 -9.30 15.43
N ILE A 157 0.59 -10.06 16.46
CA ILE A 157 1.57 -10.79 17.30
C ILE A 157 2.28 -11.87 16.47
N LYS A 158 1.55 -12.71 15.73
CA LYS A 158 2.12 -13.74 14.86
C LYS A 158 3.10 -13.15 13.86
N THR A 159 2.66 -12.13 13.13
CA THR A 159 3.51 -11.44 12.15
C THR A 159 4.75 -10.80 12.79
N SER A 160 4.63 -10.24 14.00
CA SER A 160 5.78 -9.72 14.74
C SER A 160 6.84 -10.80 14.98
N LEU A 161 6.43 -11.99 15.39
CA LEU A 161 7.33 -13.12 15.65
C LEU A 161 7.99 -13.62 14.36
N GLU A 162 7.27 -13.63 13.25
CA GLU A 162 7.80 -14.03 11.94
C GLU A 162 8.82 -13.04 11.39
N MET A 163 8.55 -11.73 11.54
CA MET A 163 9.43 -10.66 11.04
C MET A 163 10.71 -10.45 11.85
N THR A 164 10.80 -11.00 13.06
CA THR A 164 11.97 -10.88 13.95
C THR A 164 12.86 -12.12 13.92
N ARG A 165 12.47 -13.17 13.22
CA ARG A 165 13.28 -14.36 12.93
C ARG A 165 14.08 -14.18 11.64
#